data_085debbfcde115fd33e00e7634db14e7
#
_entry.id   085debbfcde115fd33e00e7634db14e7
#
_cell.length_a   1.000
_cell.length_b   1.000
_cell.length_c   1.000
_cell.angle_alpha   90.00
_cell.angle_beta   90.00
_cell.angle_gamma   90.00
#
_symmetry.space_group_name_H-M   'P 1'
#
loop_
_entity.id
_entity.type
_entity.pdbx_description
1 polymer ?
#
loop_
_entity_poly.entity_id
_entity_poly.type
_entity_poly.pdbx_seq_one_letter_code
_entity_poly.pdbx_strand_id
1 'polypeptide(L)'
;MAMGTRQQRQRQEELWVATAALARAASHPFYERLNRLLDECHFDEFVESLCERFYAKTLGRPGLAPGIYFRLLMVGYFEGIDSERGMAWRAADSLGIRAFLHIALDETAPDHSTISRTRRLIDVETHRLVFVWLLEILAEHGLLRGETIGIDATTLEANAALRSIVRRDTGEQYEEFLRRLAEESGIETPTRAQLARLDRKRAKKGSNEDWTHPHDSDARIAKMKDGRTHLAHKAEHAVDMESGAVVAVTVQAANAGDTRSVQETLAQASEHIEVVAELIHGEADTAMLAEEGRPSWSPTRAITVER
;
A
#
# COMPACT_ATOMS: atom_id res chain seq x y z
N MET A 1 -47.11 2.81 -1.45
CA MET A 1 -46.25 2.97 -2.67
C MET A 1 -46.54 1.82 -3.62
N ALA A 2 -46.75 2.09 -4.94
CA ALA A 2 -46.94 1.04 -5.93
C ALA A 2 -45.58 0.46 -6.30
N MET A 3 -45.50 -0.86 -6.57
CA MET A 3 -44.30 -1.56 -6.99
C MET A 3 -43.98 -1.16 -8.45
N GLY A 4 -42.77 -0.61 -8.69
CA GLY A 4 -42.30 -0.35 -10.05
C GLY A 4 -41.92 -1.65 -10.77
N THR A 5 -42.32 -1.80 -12.05
CA THR A 5 -42.00 -2.96 -12.86
C THR A 5 -40.86 -2.64 -13.85
N ARG A 6 -40.11 -3.67 -14.30
CA ARG A 6 -39.01 -3.52 -15.28
C ARG A 6 -39.51 -2.91 -16.60
N GLN A 7 -40.73 -3.23 -17.03
CA GLN A 7 -41.33 -2.70 -18.27
C GLN A 7 -41.54 -1.20 -18.23
N GLN A 8 -41.79 -0.61 -17.04
CA GLN A 8 -41.91 0.82 -16.87
C GLN A 8 -40.57 1.58 -16.93
N ARG A 9 -39.45 0.84 -16.96
CA ARG A 9 -38.08 1.38 -17.06
C ARG A 9 -37.51 1.32 -18.46
N GLN A 10 -38.20 0.71 -19.44
CA GLN A 10 -37.80 0.75 -20.85
C GLN A 10 -38.01 2.15 -21.37
N ARG A 11 -36.94 2.94 -21.42
CA ARG A 11 -36.91 4.25 -22.10
C ARG A 11 -36.23 4.07 -23.44
N GLN A 12 -36.68 4.85 -24.42
CA GLN A 12 -35.96 4.99 -25.67
C GLN A 12 -34.55 5.51 -25.38
N GLU A 13 -33.52 4.89 -25.93
CA GLU A 13 -32.15 5.37 -25.80
C GLU A 13 -32.05 6.78 -26.36
N GLU A 14 -31.67 7.73 -25.53
CA GLU A 14 -31.42 9.10 -25.94
C GLU A 14 -30.01 9.19 -26.55
N LEU A 15 -29.88 9.79 -27.73
CA LEU A 15 -28.57 10.03 -28.35
C LEU A 15 -27.68 10.99 -27.55
N TRP A 16 -28.31 11.85 -26.75
CA TRP A 16 -27.63 12.84 -25.93
C TRP A 16 -28.30 12.93 -24.55
N VAL A 17 -27.50 12.83 -23.49
CA VAL A 17 -27.95 13.13 -22.12
C VAL A 17 -27.13 14.31 -21.62
N ALA A 18 -27.80 15.42 -21.32
CA ALA A 18 -27.13 16.55 -20.69
C ALA A 18 -26.54 16.13 -19.35
N THR A 19 -25.31 16.54 -19.04
CA THR A 19 -24.63 16.22 -17.76
C THR A 19 -25.47 16.64 -16.56
N ALA A 20 -26.27 17.73 -16.68
CA ALA A 20 -27.19 18.20 -15.68
C ALA A 20 -28.40 17.28 -15.46
N ALA A 21 -28.75 16.43 -16.46
CA ALA A 21 -29.87 15.48 -16.40
C ALA A 21 -29.45 14.10 -15.86
N LEU A 22 -28.16 13.86 -15.65
CA LEU A 22 -27.68 12.65 -14.99
C LEU A 22 -28.18 12.65 -13.54
N ALA A 23 -28.74 11.51 -13.12
CA ALA A 23 -29.15 11.32 -11.75
C ALA A 23 -27.90 11.45 -10.85
N ARG A 24 -27.75 12.59 -10.20
CA ARG A 24 -26.71 12.79 -9.18
C ARG A 24 -27.20 12.11 -7.92
N ALA A 25 -26.62 10.97 -7.57
CA ALA A 25 -26.65 10.51 -6.20
C ALA A 25 -25.87 11.54 -5.36
N ALA A 26 -26.28 11.76 -4.12
CA ALA A 26 -25.45 12.51 -3.17
C ALA A 26 -24.05 11.88 -3.16
N SER A 27 -23.02 12.69 -3.33
CA SER A 27 -21.64 12.22 -3.23
C SER A 27 -21.42 11.62 -1.83
N HIS A 28 -20.52 10.65 -1.71
CA HIS A 28 -20.22 10.05 -0.41
C HIS A 28 -19.61 11.12 0.51
N PRO A 29 -20.22 11.45 1.67
CA PRO A 29 -19.81 12.60 2.48
C PRO A 29 -18.34 12.57 2.90
N PHE A 30 -17.79 11.38 3.09
CA PHE A 30 -16.37 11.18 3.40
C PHE A 30 -15.46 11.68 2.27
N TYR A 31 -15.68 11.21 1.03
CA TYR A 31 -14.85 11.60 -0.11
C TYR A 31 -15.01 13.08 -0.48
N GLU A 32 -16.20 13.64 -0.29
CA GLU A 32 -16.43 15.07 -0.49
C GLU A 32 -15.64 15.91 0.50
N ARG A 33 -15.63 15.50 1.78
CA ARG A 33 -14.87 16.19 2.82
C ARG A 33 -13.35 16.02 2.63
N LEU A 34 -12.92 14.81 2.30
CA LEU A 34 -11.51 14.52 2.02
C LEU A 34 -11.02 15.32 0.82
N ASN A 35 -11.81 15.39 -0.26
CA ASN A 35 -11.44 16.16 -1.45
C ASN A 35 -11.26 17.63 -1.13
N ARG A 36 -12.20 18.21 -0.36
CA ARG A 36 -12.10 19.61 0.07
C ARG A 36 -10.81 19.86 0.86
N LEU A 37 -10.46 18.98 1.79
CA LEU A 37 -9.23 19.10 2.57
C LEU A 37 -7.99 19.03 1.68
N LEU A 38 -7.94 18.07 0.77
CA LEU A 38 -6.80 17.90 -0.16
C LEU A 38 -6.66 19.11 -1.10
N ASP A 39 -7.78 19.67 -1.57
CA ASP A 39 -7.80 20.85 -2.44
C ASP A 39 -7.35 22.13 -1.66
N GLU A 40 -7.82 22.31 -0.42
CA GLU A 40 -7.40 23.40 0.47
C GLU A 40 -5.90 23.35 0.80
N CYS A 41 -5.34 22.13 0.90
CA CYS A 41 -3.91 21.91 1.15
C CYS A 41 -3.06 21.83 -0.13
N HIS A 42 -3.60 22.13 -1.31
CA HIS A 42 -2.87 22.10 -2.58
C HIS A 42 -2.20 20.75 -2.89
N PHE A 43 -2.89 19.65 -2.59
CA PHE A 43 -2.35 18.30 -2.73
C PHE A 43 -1.86 17.98 -4.14
N ASP A 44 -2.63 18.33 -5.17
CA ASP A 44 -2.29 17.98 -6.55
C ASP A 44 -1.01 18.71 -7.00
N GLU A 45 -0.87 20.01 -6.68
CA GLU A 45 0.34 20.76 -6.98
C GLU A 45 1.56 20.19 -6.26
N PHE A 46 1.40 19.79 -5.00
CA PHE A 46 2.46 19.19 -4.21
C PHE A 46 2.95 17.87 -4.84
N VAL A 47 2.05 16.91 -5.11
CA VAL A 47 2.46 15.61 -5.68
C VAL A 47 2.95 15.72 -7.10
N GLU A 48 2.44 16.66 -7.90
CA GLU A 48 2.92 16.93 -9.25
C GLU A 48 4.35 17.47 -9.23
N SER A 49 4.66 18.38 -8.31
CA SER A 49 6.02 18.92 -8.15
C SER A 49 7.03 17.84 -7.78
N LEU A 50 6.68 16.92 -6.86
CA LEU A 50 7.52 15.79 -6.47
C LEU A 50 7.74 14.80 -7.61
N CYS A 51 6.73 14.64 -8.47
CA CYS A 51 6.75 13.64 -9.53
C CYS A 51 7.30 14.15 -10.88
N GLU A 52 7.51 15.47 -11.06
CA GLU A 52 7.96 16.05 -12.33
C GLU A 52 9.19 15.34 -12.90
N ARG A 53 10.13 14.94 -12.05
CA ARG A 53 11.38 14.25 -12.43
C ARG A 53 11.17 12.90 -13.12
N PHE A 54 10.03 12.25 -12.92
CA PHE A 54 9.73 10.94 -13.49
C PHE A 54 9.03 11.01 -14.86
N TYR A 55 8.53 12.19 -15.24
CA TYR A 55 7.76 12.38 -16.46
C TYR A 55 8.57 13.11 -17.53
N ALA A 56 8.35 12.74 -18.78
CA ALA A 56 8.96 13.44 -19.92
C ALA A 56 8.34 14.83 -20.10
N LYS A 57 9.18 15.86 -20.26
CA LYS A 57 8.72 17.26 -20.34
C LYS A 57 7.87 17.58 -21.57
N THR A 58 8.11 16.94 -22.73
CA THR A 58 7.54 17.40 -24.02
C THR A 58 7.12 16.29 -24.99
N LEU A 59 7.51 15.05 -24.80
CA LEU A 59 7.28 13.97 -25.77
C LEU A 59 6.60 12.75 -25.13
N GLY A 60 5.62 12.18 -25.85
CA GLY A 60 4.94 10.96 -25.48
C GLY A 60 3.44 11.15 -25.19
N ARG A 61 2.74 10.02 -25.05
CA ARG A 61 1.35 10.02 -24.57
C ARG A 61 1.31 10.50 -23.11
N PRO A 62 0.39 11.40 -22.73
CA PRO A 62 0.21 11.79 -21.35
C PRO A 62 0.09 10.56 -20.43
N GLY A 63 0.88 10.55 -19.36
CA GLY A 63 0.80 9.54 -18.29
C GLY A 63 -0.39 9.81 -17.38
N LEU A 64 -0.60 8.92 -16.41
CA LEU A 64 -1.55 9.17 -15.31
C LEU A 64 -1.04 10.33 -14.47
N ALA A 65 -1.89 11.31 -14.22
CA ALA A 65 -1.55 12.45 -13.35
C ALA A 65 -1.24 11.94 -11.94
N PRO A 66 -0.16 12.45 -11.29
CA PRO A 66 0.21 12.05 -9.93
C PRO A 66 -0.93 12.21 -8.92
N GLY A 67 -1.69 13.30 -8.96
CA GLY A 67 -2.84 13.52 -8.10
C GLY A 67 -3.88 12.40 -8.20
N ILE A 68 -4.22 11.98 -9.41
CA ILE A 68 -5.15 10.86 -9.64
C ILE A 68 -4.56 9.55 -9.09
N TYR A 69 -3.26 9.31 -9.30
CA TYR A 69 -2.60 8.10 -8.83
C TYR A 69 -2.62 7.99 -7.30
N PHE A 70 -2.21 9.02 -6.58
CA PHE A 70 -2.20 9.00 -5.12
C PHE A 70 -3.62 8.97 -4.53
N ARG A 71 -4.59 9.69 -5.10
CA ARG A 71 -6.01 9.57 -4.70
C ARG A 71 -6.55 8.14 -4.91
N LEU A 72 -6.14 7.44 -5.97
CA LEU A 72 -6.48 6.01 -6.17
C LEU A 72 -5.89 5.11 -5.08
N LEU A 73 -4.66 5.38 -4.61
CA LEU A 73 -4.08 4.65 -3.49
C LEU A 73 -4.89 4.89 -2.20
N MET A 74 -5.35 6.12 -1.95
CA MET A 74 -6.24 6.43 -0.82
C MET A 74 -7.57 5.67 -0.94
N VAL A 75 -8.19 5.61 -2.14
CA VAL A 75 -9.40 4.79 -2.36
C VAL A 75 -9.12 3.32 -2.05
N GLY A 76 -7.99 2.78 -2.53
CA GLY A 76 -7.58 1.41 -2.23
C GLY A 76 -7.49 1.16 -0.73
N TYR A 77 -6.85 2.05 0.00
CA TYR A 77 -6.70 1.97 1.45
C TYR A 77 -8.04 2.05 2.18
N PHE A 78 -8.86 3.08 1.92
CA PHE A 78 -10.11 3.30 2.65
C PHE A 78 -11.19 2.27 2.33
N GLU A 79 -11.20 1.70 1.14
CA GLU A 79 -12.18 0.67 0.74
C GLU A 79 -11.63 -0.77 0.86
N GLY A 80 -10.38 -0.95 1.34
CA GLY A 80 -9.76 -2.26 1.48
C GLY A 80 -9.55 -2.98 0.14
N ILE A 81 -9.24 -2.23 -0.92
CA ILE A 81 -8.99 -2.79 -2.25
C ILE A 81 -7.49 -2.97 -2.44
N ASP A 82 -7.05 -4.21 -2.51
CA ASP A 82 -5.63 -4.63 -2.53
C ASP A 82 -5.02 -4.80 -3.94
N SER A 83 -5.79 -4.53 -5.00
CA SER A 83 -5.32 -4.72 -6.39
C SER A 83 -5.58 -3.53 -7.29
N GLU A 84 -4.63 -3.24 -8.21
CA GLU A 84 -4.80 -2.18 -9.22
C GLU A 84 -6.05 -2.41 -10.10
N ARG A 85 -6.40 -3.67 -10.36
CA ARG A 85 -7.60 -4.01 -11.13
C ARG A 85 -8.87 -3.67 -10.38
N GLY A 86 -8.91 -3.93 -9.08
CA GLY A 86 -10.02 -3.54 -8.20
C GLY A 86 -10.18 -2.02 -8.14
N MET A 87 -9.08 -1.28 -7.97
CA MET A 87 -9.09 0.18 -7.97
C MET A 87 -9.56 0.75 -9.32
N ALA A 88 -9.10 0.20 -10.45
CA ALA A 88 -9.54 0.60 -11.78
C ALA A 88 -11.05 0.38 -11.98
N TRP A 89 -11.57 -0.78 -11.58
CA TRP A 89 -13.01 -1.08 -11.64
C TRP A 89 -13.81 -0.12 -10.76
N ARG A 90 -13.34 0.12 -9.53
CA ARG A 90 -14.01 1.01 -8.60
C ARG A 90 -14.07 2.45 -9.11
N ALA A 91 -12.99 2.93 -9.77
CA ALA A 91 -12.96 4.23 -10.42
C ALA A 91 -13.89 4.30 -11.65
N ALA A 92 -14.06 3.20 -12.38
CA ALA A 92 -14.88 3.17 -13.59
C ALA A 92 -16.39 3.18 -13.29
N ASP A 93 -16.84 2.47 -12.26
CA ASP A 93 -18.26 2.24 -11.99
C ASP A 93 -18.87 3.21 -10.96
N SER A 94 -18.07 4.05 -10.29
CA SER A 94 -18.53 4.96 -9.26
C SER A 94 -18.40 6.44 -9.64
N LEU A 95 -19.52 7.12 -9.80
CA LEU A 95 -19.53 8.57 -10.04
C LEU A 95 -18.94 9.37 -8.86
N GLY A 96 -19.12 8.90 -7.62
CA GLY A 96 -18.54 9.52 -6.43
C GLY A 96 -17.02 9.41 -6.40
N ILE A 97 -16.46 8.25 -6.77
CA ILE A 97 -15.02 8.08 -6.87
C ILE A 97 -14.44 8.86 -8.04
N ARG A 98 -15.12 8.89 -9.19
CA ARG A 98 -14.70 9.74 -10.32
C ARG A 98 -14.61 11.21 -9.93
N ALA A 99 -15.59 11.72 -9.18
CA ALA A 99 -15.58 13.09 -8.66
C ALA A 99 -14.41 13.32 -7.70
N PHE A 100 -14.11 12.36 -6.80
CA PHE A 100 -12.96 12.41 -5.90
C PHE A 100 -11.61 12.40 -6.65
N LEU A 101 -11.54 11.69 -7.77
CA LEU A 101 -10.35 11.60 -8.63
C LEU A 101 -10.24 12.76 -9.63
N HIS A 102 -11.16 13.71 -9.63
CA HIS A 102 -11.26 14.81 -10.62
C HIS A 102 -11.33 14.32 -12.07
N ILE A 103 -11.93 13.12 -12.30
CA ILE A 103 -12.14 12.56 -13.65
C ILE A 103 -13.51 12.97 -14.17
N ALA A 104 -13.53 13.69 -15.27
CA ALA A 104 -14.79 14.11 -15.91
C ALA A 104 -15.59 12.90 -16.42
N LEU A 105 -16.91 13.08 -16.61
CA LEU A 105 -17.81 11.98 -17.00
C LEU A 105 -17.55 11.44 -18.40
N ASP A 106 -16.99 12.23 -19.28
CA ASP A 106 -16.59 11.91 -20.66
C ASP A 106 -15.14 11.41 -20.76
N GLU A 107 -14.38 11.44 -19.66
CA GLU A 107 -13.02 10.89 -19.61
C GLU A 107 -13.02 9.40 -19.28
N THR A 108 -12.03 8.68 -19.74
CA THR A 108 -11.85 7.26 -19.41
C THR A 108 -11.15 7.12 -18.06
N ALA A 109 -11.71 6.31 -17.17
CA ALA A 109 -11.05 5.97 -15.92
C ALA A 109 -9.72 5.24 -16.18
N PRO A 110 -8.71 5.40 -15.29
CA PRO A 110 -7.41 4.74 -15.45
C PRO A 110 -7.53 3.22 -15.49
N ASP A 111 -6.86 2.59 -16.44
CA ASP A 111 -6.73 1.14 -16.53
C ASP A 111 -5.70 0.61 -15.51
N HIS A 112 -5.88 -0.61 -15.03
CA HIS A 112 -4.99 -1.24 -14.04
C HIS A 112 -3.53 -1.30 -14.49
N SER A 113 -3.28 -1.48 -15.80
CA SER A 113 -1.90 -1.51 -16.34
C SER A 113 -1.26 -0.12 -16.31
N THR A 114 -2.05 0.94 -16.40
CA THR A 114 -1.58 2.32 -16.25
C THR A 114 -1.24 2.61 -14.80
N ILE A 115 -2.09 2.21 -13.85
CA ILE A 115 -1.81 2.33 -12.41
C ILE A 115 -0.54 1.57 -12.05
N SER A 116 -0.39 0.32 -12.49
CA SER A 116 0.78 -0.51 -12.25
C SER A 116 2.08 0.07 -12.84
N ARG A 117 2.00 0.69 -14.03
CA ARG A 117 3.15 1.39 -14.64
C ARG A 117 3.55 2.62 -13.84
N THR A 118 2.58 3.41 -13.39
CA THR A 118 2.83 4.60 -12.58
C THR A 118 3.46 4.22 -11.23
N ARG A 119 3.00 3.14 -10.57
CA ARG A 119 3.61 2.62 -9.35
C ARG A 119 5.09 2.28 -9.53
N ARG A 120 5.46 1.70 -10.67
CA ARG A 120 6.87 1.36 -10.97
C ARG A 120 7.70 2.55 -11.44
N LEU A 121 7.06 3.60 -11.91
CA LEU A 121 7.71 4.82 -12.36
C LEU A 121 8.14 5.70 -11.17
N ILE A 122 7.26 5.85 -10.19
CA ILE A 122 7.49 6.69 -9.01
C ILE A 122 8.26 5.86 -7.97
N ASP A 123 9.35 6.40 -7.44
CA ASP A 123 10.17 5.72 -6.45
C ASP A 123 9.53 5.67 -5.05
N VAL A 124 10.06 4.81 -4.20
CA VAL A 124 9.56 4.60 -2.83
C VAL A 124 9.72 5.87 -1.98
N GLU A 125 10.81 6.63 -2.20
CA GLU A 125 11.06 7.86 -1.45
C GLU A 125 10.00 8.93 -1.72
N THR A 126 9.54 9.06 -2.96
CA THR A 126 8.42 9.97 -3.28
C THR A 126 7.12 9.53 -2.59
N HIS A 127 6.83 8.22 -2.52
CA HIS A 127 5.68 7.73 -1.75
C HIS A 127 5.83 8.06 -0.25
N ARG A 128 7.04 7.94 0.30
CA ARG A 128 7.33 8.31 1.69
C ARG A 128 7.11 9.81 1.94
N LEU A 129 7.57 10.66 1.06
CA LEU A 129 7.36 12.10 1.18
C LEU A 129 5.88 12.48 1.16
N VAL A 130 5.09 11.86 0.28
CA VAL A 130 3.63 12.08 0.25
C VAL A 130 2.98 11.57 1.55
N PHE A 131 3.45 10.45 2.08
CA PHE A 131 2.95 9.91 3.34
C PHE A 131 3.27 10.85 4.53
N VAL A 132 4.50 11.36 4.63
CA VAL A 132 4.90 12.30 5.68
C VAL A 132 4.08 13.58 5.59
N TRP A 133 3.90 14.14 4.40
CA TRP A 133 3.07 15.31 4.17
C TRP A 133 1.61 15.11 4.64
N LEU A 134 1.04 13.91 4.44
CA LEU A 134 -0.29 13.59 4.98
C LEU A 134 -0.29 13.57 6.52
N LEU A 135 0.79 13.10 7.16
CA LEU A 135 0.93 13.16 8.61
C LEU A 135 1.03 14.60 9.12
N GLU A 136 1.69 15.50 8.40
CA GLU A 136 1.76 16.93 8.70
C GLU A 136 0.35 17.54 8.75
N ILE A 137 -0.47 17.28 7.72
CA ILE A 137 -1.87 17.75 7.69
C ILE A 137 -2.67 17.19 8.88
N LEU A 138 -2.51 15.90 9.21
CA LEU A 138 -3.19 15.31 10.37
C LEU A 138 -2.78 16.00 11.68
N ALA A 139 -1.51 16.35 11.81
CA ALA A 139 -0.99 17.01 12.99
C ALA A 139 -1.45 18.48 13.10
N GLU A 140 -1.47 19.23 11.99
CA GLU A 140 -2.02 20.60 11.93
C GLU A 140 -3.50 20.64 12.37
N HIS A 141 -4.26 19.58 12.04
CA HIS A 141 -5.65 19.44 12.45
C HIS A 141 -5.81 18.82 13.86
N GLY A 142 -4.70 18.63 14.61
CA GLY A 142 -4.72 18.06 15.96
C GLY A 142 -5.14 16.59 16.02
N LEU A 143 -5.05 15.88 14.90
CA LEU A 143 -5.41 14.47 14.76
C LEU A 143 -4.24 13.52 14.99
N LEU A 144 -3.00 14.01 15.02
CA LEU A 144 -1.81 13.25 15.34
C LEU A 144 -1.27 13.70 16.70
N ARG A 145 -1.33 12.83 17.71
CA ARG A 145 -0.85 13.12 19.06
C ARG A 145 0.46 12.41 19.38
N GLY A 146 0.59 11.17 18.92
CA GLY A 146 1.80 10.37 19.09
C GLY A 146 2.17 10.08 20.55
N GLU A 147 1.22 10.13 21.47
CA GLU A 147 1.45 9.85 22.89
C GLU A 147 1.59 8.36 23.16
N THR A 148 0.79 7.55 22.46
CA THR A 148 0.82 6.09 22.56
C THR A 148 0.87 5.49 21.16
N ILE A 149 1.95 4.74 20.87
CA ILE A 149 2.13 4.07 19.58
C ILE A 149 1.91 2.56 19.77
N GLY A 150 0.93 2.02 19.07
CA GLY A 150 0.70 0.58 18.92
C GLY A 150 1.44 0.04 17.71
N ILE A 151 2.08 -1.13 17.82
CA ILE A 151 2.73 -1.80 16.70
C ILE A 151 2.12 -3.18 16.49
N ASP A 152 1.69 -3.46 15.27
CA ASP A 152 1.21 -4.78 14.85
C ASP A 152 1.91 -5.23 13.57
N ALA A 153 2.10 -6.54 13.45
CA ALA A 153 2.79 -7.17 12.35
C ALA A 153 1.86 -8.08 11.55
N THR A 154 1.87 -7.92 10.24
CA THR A 154 1.15 -8.77 9.31
C THR A 154 2.12 -9.47 8.36
N THR A 155 1.92 -10.78 8.16
CA THR A 155 2.69 -11.53 7.17
C THR A 155 2.00 -11.41 5.81
N LEU A 156 2.71 -10.88 4.82
CA LEU A 156 2.25 -10.72 3.45
C LEU A 156 2.80 -11.86 2.59
N GLU A 157 1.92 -12.61 1.93
CA GLU A 157 2.36 -13.62 0.96
C GLU A 157 3.02 -12.92 -0.24
N ALA A 158 4.23 -13.35 -0.58
CA ALA A 158 4.94 -12.85 -1.74
C ALA A 158 4.30 -13.38 -3.03
N ASN A 159 4.26 -12.58 -4.07
CA ASN A 159 3.86 -13.02 -5.40
C ASN A 159 4.96 -13.89 -6.05
N ALA A 160 5.34 -14.95 -5.36
CA ALA A 160 6.48 -15.80 -5.66
C ALA A 160 6.14 -17.26 -5.34
N ALA A 161 6.15 -18.12 -6.35
CA ALA A 161 5.81 -19.53 -6.15
C ALA A 161 6.94 -20.29 -5.42
N LEU A 162 6.61 -20.98 -4.33
CA LEU A 162 7.57 -21.79 -3.58
C LEU A 162 8.27 -22.88 -4.42
N ARG A 163 7.69 -23.28 -5.56
CA ARG A 163 8.31 -24.24 -6.50
C ARG A 163 9.37 -23.62 -7.40
N SER A 164 9.43 -22.32 -7.49
CA SER A 164 10.37 -21.58 -8.34
C SER A 164 11.61 -21.08 -7.57
N ILE A 165 11.80 -21.58 -6.34
CA ILE A 165 13.01 -21.28 -5.57
C ILE A 165 14.23 -21.98 -6.18
N VAL A 166 15.38 -21.33 -6.00
CA VAL A 166 16.67 -21.84 -6.43
C VAL A 166 17.63 -21.93 -5.26
N ARG A 167 18.59 -22.83 -5.33
CA ARG A 167 19.64 -22.90 -4.33
C ARG A 167 20.54 -21.67 -4.40
N ARG A 168 20.92 -21.13 -3.24
CA ARG A 168 21.80 -19.95 -3.15
C ARG A 168 23.22 -20.23 -3.62
N ASP A 169 23.70 -21.46 -3.40
CA ASP A 169 25.08 -21.88 -3.70
C ASP A 169 25.27 -22.27 -5.15
N THR A 170 24.31 -22.96 -5.77
CA THR A 170 24.47 -23.57 -7.11
C THR A 170 23.53 -22.96 -8.17
N GLY A 171 22.48 -22.26 -7.76
CA GLY A 171 21.42 -21.83 -8.67
C GLY A 171 20.48 -22.97 -9.13
N GLU A 172 20.66 -24.20 -8.62
CA GLU A 172 19.86 -25.38 -8.95
C GLU A 172 18.39 -25.14 -8.63
N GLN A 173 17.49 -25.42 -9.57
CA GLN A 173 16.05 -25.29 -9.36
C GLN A 173 15.54 -26.36 -8.39
N TYR A 174 14.45 -26.06 -7.66
CA TYR A 174 13.91 -26.98 -6.66
C TYR A 174 13.49 -28.34 -7.24
N GLU A 175 12.94 -28.35 -8.45
CA GLU A 175 12.55 -29.60 -9.12
C GLU A 175 13.77 -30.43 -9.55
N GLU A 176 14.83 -29.80 -10.04
CA GLU A 176 16.09 -30.45 -10.40
C GLU A 176 16.76 -31.07 -9.18
N PHE A 177 16.80 -30.33 -8.08
CA PHE A 177 17.28 -30.83 -6.80
C PHE A 177 16.52 -32.09 -6.34
N LEU A 178 15.16 -32.09 -6.48
CA LEU A 178 14.37 -33.27 -6.12
C LEU A 178 14.61 -34.46 -7.05
N ARG A 179 14.85 -34.22 -8.35
CA ARG A 179 15.19 -35.28 -9.30
C ARG A 179 16.54 -35.90 -8.97
N ARG A 180 17.56 -35.10 -8.70
CA ARG A 180 18.85 -35.59 -8.26
C ARG A 180 18.77 -36.45 -7.00
N LEU A 181 17.99 -36.00 -5.99
CA LEU A 181 17.75 -36.81 -4.79
C LEU A 181 17.03 -38.13 -5.08
N ALA A 182 16.12 -38.15 -6.05
CA ALA A 182 15.42 -39.36 -6.46
C ALA A 182 16.37 -40.35 -7.15
N GLU A 183 17.25 -39.88 -8.05
CA GLU A 183 18.27 -40.65 -8.71
C GLU A 183 19.24 -41.26 -7.69
N GLU A 184 19.74 -40.46 -6.72
CA GLU A 184 20.54 -40.93 -5.60
C GLU A 184 19.85 -41.99 -4.74
N SER A 185 18.49 -41.99 -4.73
CA SER A 185 17.67 -42.97 -4.05
C SER A 185 17.30 -44.19 -4.93
N GLY A 186 17.87 -44.31 -6.12
CA GLY A 186 17.64 -45.42 -7.04
C GLY A 186 16.41 -45.30 -7.93
N ILE A 187 15.84 -44.10 -8.07
CA ILE A 187 14.67 -43.85 -8.96
C ILE A 187 15.16 -43.10 -10.19
N GLU A 188 15.51 -43.80 -11.28
CA GLU A 188 16.11 -43.23 -12.49
C GLU A 188 15.15 -42.28 -13.25
N THR A 189 13.83 -42.54 -13.25
CA THR A 189 12.85 -41.68 -13.94
C THR A 189 11.69 -41.35 -13.00
N PRO A 190 11.89 -40.42 -12.08
CA PRO A 190 10.87 -40.11 -11.06
C PRO A 190 9.66 -39.40 -11.66
N THR A 191 8.49 -39.94 -11.40
CA THR A 191 7.20 -39.26 -11.68
C THR A 191 6.99 -38.09 -10.70
N ARG A 192 6.18 -37.09 -11.09
CA ARG A 192 5.82 -35.96 -10.23
C ARG A 192 5.23 -36.40 -8.87
N ALA A 193 4.48 -37.51 -8.85
CA ALA A 193 3.93 -38.04 -7.60
C ALA A 193 5.01 -38.65 -6.69
N GLN A 194 6.05 -39.29 -7.29
CA GLN A 194 7.18 -39.84 -6.55
C GLN A 194 8.05 -38.70 -5.98
N LEU A 195 8.33 -37.66 -6.77
CA LEU A 195 9.03 -36.45 -6.28
C LEU A 195 8.30 -35.80 -5.12
N ALA A 196 6.98 -35.61 -5.21
CA ALA A 196 6.19 -35.06 -4.13
C ALA A 196 6.15 -35.94 -2.87
N ARG A 197 6.21 -37.29 -3.04
CA ARG A 197 6.31 -38.23 -1.91
C ARG A 197 7.69 -38.17 -1.25
N LEU A 198 8.75 -38.10 -2.06
CA LEU A 198 10.12 -37.96 -1.59
C LEU A 198 10.29 -36.67 -0.79
N ASP A 199 9.84 -35.56 -1.34
CA ASP A 199 9.90 -34.24 -0.70
C ASP A 199 9.15 -34.23 0.65
N ARG A 200 7.99 -34.86 0.71
CA ARG A 200 7.20 -34.99 1.94
C ARG A 200 7.92 -35.79 3.03
N LYS A 201 8.68 -36.81 2.65
CA LYS A 201 9.39 -37.73 3.57
C LYS A 201 10.76 -37.21 4.02
N ARG A 202 11.37 -36.26 3.28
CA ARG A 202 12.69 -35.74 3.63
C ARG A 202 12.69 -35.09 5.03
N ALA A 203 13.76 -35.36 5.78
CA ALA A 203 13.95 -34.81 7.13
C ALA A 203 14.25 -33.31 7.08
N LYS A 204 15.11 -32.83 6.16
CA LYS A 204 15.46 -31.41 6.01
C LYS A 204 14.58 -30.78 4.93
N LYS A 205 13.73 -29.84 5.34
CA LYS A 205 12.91 -29.04 4.43
C LYS A 205 13.73 -27.86 3.86
N GLY A 206 13.13 -27.11 2.95
CA GLY A 206 13.74 -25.86 2.45
C GLY A 206 14.02 -24.88 3.59
N SER A 207 15.22 -24.35 3.67
CA SER A 207 15.60 -23.30 4.62
C SER A 207 15.90 -22.00 3.89
N ASN A 208 15.75 -20.87 4.57
CA ASN A 208 16.08 -19.55 4.03
C ASN A 208 17.57 -19.34 3.82
N GLU A 209 18.41 -20.19 4.41
CA GLU A 209 19.86 -20.20 4.22
C GLU A 209 20.25 -20.84 2.88
N ASP A 210 19.57 -21.93 2.52
CA ASP A 210 19.87 -22.73 1.33
C ASP A 210 19.13 -22.22 0.07
N TRP A 211 17.94 -21.59 0.24
CA TRP A 211 17.03 -21.30 -0.84
C TRP A 211 16.66 -19.83 -0.94
N THR A 212 16.44 -19.35 -2.17
CA THR A 212 15.95 -18.00 -2.45
C THR A 212 15.02 -18.03 -3.68
N HIS A 213 14.21 -16.99 -3.88
CA HIS A 213 13.45 -16.82 -5.11
C HIS A 213 14.21 -15.91 -6.09
N PRO A 214 14.36 -16.27 -7.38
CA PRO A 214 15.22 -15.53 -8.31
C PRO A 214 14.68 -14.12 -8.64
N HIS A 215 13.37 -13.90 -8.55
CA HIS A 215 12.72 -12.61 -8.83
C HIS A 215 12.28 -11.84 -7.59
N ASP A 216 12.43 -12.43 -6.42
CA ASP A 216 12.11 -11.83 -5.12
C ASP A 216 13.06 -12.41 -4.06
N SER A 217 14.28 -11.90 -4.06
CA SER A 217 15.37 -12.39 -3.19
C SER A 217 15.15 -12.10 -1.71
N ASP A 218 14.26 -11.17 -1.39
CA ASP A 218 13.97 -10.71 -0.03
C ASP A 218 12.83 -11.49 0.62
N ALA A 219 11.96 -12.10 -0.19
CA ALA A 219 10.94 -13.02 0.31
C ALA A 219 11.58 -14.19 1.06
N ARG A 220 10.98 -14.58 2.17
CA ARG A 220 11.45 -15.66 3.03
C ARG A 220 10.41 -16.76 3.15
N ILE A 221 10.90 -17.99 3.24
CA ILE A 221 10.08 -19.16 3.55
C ILE A 221 9.56 -18.99 4.97
N ALA A 222 8.26 -18.82 5.12
CA ALA A 222 7.60 -18.63 6.39
C ALA A 222 6.33 -19.48 6.50
N LYS A 223 5.98 -19.86 7.72
CA LYS A 223 4.72 -20.56 8.02
C LYS A 223 3.65 -19.51 8.28
N MET A 224 2.61 -19.51 7.46
CA MET A 224 1.50 -18.57 7.59
C MET A 224 0.48 -19.02 8.66
N LYS A 225 -0.45 -18.11 9.01
CA LYS A 225 -1.53 -18.39 9.96
C LYS A 225 -2.45 -19.55 9.52
N ASP A 226 -2.55 -19.82 8.22
CA ASP A 226 -3.28 -20.98 7.65
C ASP A 226 -2.57 -22.32 7.87
N GLY A 227 -1.39 -22.32 8.50
CA GLY A 227 -0.57 -23.50 8.76
C GLY A 227 0.28 -23.97 7.57
N ARG A 228 0.17 -23.32 6.41
CA ARG A 228 0.95 -23.62 5.21
C ARG A 228 2.24 -22.80 5.16
N THR A 229 3.17 -23.25 4.36
CA THR A 229 4.45 -22.59 4.12
C THR A 229 4.39 -21.84 2.80
N HIS A 230 4.70 -20.54 2.84
CA HIS A 230 4.74 -19.64 1.69
C HIS A 230 6.05 -18.87 1.68
N LEU A 231 6.37 -18.26 0.54
CA LEU A 231 7.32 -17.15 0.49
C LEU A 231 6.57 -15.89 0.92
N ALA A 232 7.13 -15.14 1.84
CA ALA A 232 6.43 -14.03 2.47
C ALA A 232 7.38 -12.91 2.89
N HIS A 233 6.79 -11.74 3.12
CA HIS A 233 7.37 -10.58 3.80
C HIS A 233 6.59 -10.33 5.09
N LYS A 234 7.19 -9.60 6.02
CA LYS A 234 6.55 -9.11 7.24
C LYS A 234 6.36 -7.61 7.11
N ALA A 235 5.13 -7.14 7.14
CA ALA A 235 4.82 -5.72 7.23
C ALA A 235 4.45 -5.38 8.68
N GLU A 236 5.11 -4.37 9.24
CA GLU A 236 4.76 -3.83 10.56
C GLU A 236 4.21 -2.43 10.40
N HIS A 237 3.13 -2.15 11.12
CA HIS A 237 2.46 -0.86 11.14
C HIS A 237 2.57 -0.28 12.54
N ALA A 238 3.09 0.94 12.64
CA ALA A 238 2.99 1.74 13.85
C ALA A 238 1.79 2.67 13.73
N VAL A 239 0.94 2.68 14.73
CA VAL A 239 -0.34 3.40 14.73
C VAL A 239 -0.41 4.26 15.99
N ASP A 240 -0.75 5.54 15.81
CA ASP A 240 -1.16 6.39 16.92
C ASP A 240 -2.50 5.87 17.47
N MET A 241 -2.47 5.36 18.71
CA MET A 241 -3.62 4.69 19.33
C MET A 241 -4.79 5.62 19.62
N GLU A 242 -4.56 6.91 19.64
CA GLU A 242 -5.61 7.89 19.93
C GLU A 242 -6.39 8.30 18.69
N SER A 243 -5.69 8.51 17.58
CA SER A 243 -6.31 8.90 16.31
C SER A 243 -6.57 7.75 15.36
N GLY A 244 -5.87 6.62 15.52
CA GLY A 244 -5.85 5.52 14.57
C GLY A 244 -5.00 5.80 13.32
N ALA A 245 -4.24 6.90 13.31
CA ALA A 245 -3.38 7.24 12.18
C ALA A 245 -2.17 6.28 12.13
N VAL A 246 -1.91 5.71 10.95
CA VAL A 246 -0.67 4.97 10.69
C VAL A 246 0.47 5.97 10.59
N VAL A 247 1.48 5.85 11.44
CA VAL A 247 2.63 6.77 11.51
C VAL A 247 3.91 6.18 10.91
N ALA A 248 4.02 4.86 10.80
CA ALA A 248 5.10 4.21 10.08
C ALA A 248 4.66 2.85 9.54
N VAL A 249 5.29 2.44 8.44
CA VAL A 249 5.13 1.10 7.85
C VAL A 249 6.50 0.60 7.42
N THR A 250 6.95 -0.51 7.99
CA THR A 250 8.18 -1.17 7.58
C THR A 250 7.90 -2.54 6.96
N VAL A 251 8.69 -2.91 5.95
CA VAL A 251 8.61 -4.23 5.32
C VAL A 251 9.93 -4.95 5.54
N GLN A 252 9.85 -6.11 6.18
CA GLN A 252 11.00 -6.87 6.63
C GLN A 252 10.92 -8.32 6.19
N ALA A 253 12.00 -9.07 6.41
CA ALA A 253 12.03 -10.50 6.17
C ALA A 253 11.00 -11.23 7.05
N ALA A 254 10.15 -12.08 6.45
CA ALA A 254 9.07 -12.78 7.16
C ALA A 254 9.55 -13.68 8.31
N ASN A 255 10.83 -14.05 8.34
CA ASN A 255 11.46 -14.81 9.42
C ASN A 255 12.16 -13.93 10.47
N ALA A 256 12.06 -12.60 10.37
CA ALA A 256 12.60 -11.70 11.38
C ALA A 256 11.79 -11.83 12.69
N GLY A 257 12.49 -11.96 13.81
CA GLY A 257 11.85 -11.99 15.13
C GLY A 257 11.26 -10.63 15.50
N ASP A 258 10.12 -10.61 16.16
CA ASP A 258 9.37 -9.40 16.50
C ASP A 258 10.19 -8.36 17.25
N THR A 259 11.07 -8.79 18.17
CA THR A 259 11.92 -7.89 18.96
C THR A 259 12.90 -7.07 18.10
N ARG A 260 13.35 -7.62 16.98
CA ARG A 260 14.28 -6.94 16.08
C ARG A 260 13.56 -6.00 15.12
N SER A 261 12.42 -6.43 14.61
CA SER A 261 11.65 -5.68 13.64
C SER A 261 10.99 -4.45 14.26
N VAL A 262 10.45 -4.56 15.47
CA VAL A 262 9.84 -3.46 16.24
C VAL A 262 10.80 -2.26 16.41
N GLN A 263 12.10 -2.49 16.59
CA GLN A 263 13.06 -1.39 16.76
C GLN A 263 13.15 -0.48 15.55
N GLU A 264 13.17 -1.08 14.36
CA GLU A 264 13.22 -0.33 13.09
C GLU A 264 11.91 0.44 12.84
N THR A 265 10.78 -0.19 13.11
CA THR A 265 9.45 0.44 12.98
C THR A 265 9.26 1.59 13.97
N LEU A 266 9.74 1.44 15.21
CA LEU A 266 9.74 2.49 16.21
C LEU A 266 10.64 3.66 15.83
N ALA A 267 11.84 3.37 15.31
CA ALA A 267 12.77 4.40 14.87
C ALA A 267 12.16 5.25 13.74
N GLN A 268 11.52 4.60 12.76
CA GLN A 268 10.84 5.29 11.68
C GLN A 268 9.62 6.08 12.17
N ALA A 269 8.82 5.54 13.09
CA ALA A 269 7.70 6.25 13.68
C ALA A 269 8.15 7.50 14.45
N SER A 270 9.25 7.40 15.22
CA SER A 270 9.83 8.53 15.94
C SER A 270 10.34 9.60 14.98
N GLU A 271 11.06 9.20 13.93
CA GLU A 271 11.55 10.12 12.90
C GLU A 271 10.40 10.90 12.25
N HIS A 272 9.32 10.22 11.84
CA HIS A 272 8.19 10.89 11.22
C HIS A 272 7.47 11.84 12.16
N ILE A 273 7.30 11.47 13.43
CA ILE A 273 6.66 12.33 14.44
C ILE A 273 7.54 13.53 14.78
N GLU A 274 8.86 13.36 14.87
CA GLU A 274 9.82 14.44 15.12
C GLU A 274 9.85 15.44 13.96
N VAL A 275 9.93 14.97 12.71
CA VAL A 275 9.88 15.83 11.52
C VAL A 275 8.60 16.66 11.50
N VAL A 276 7.45 16.03 11.74
CA VAL A 276 6.15 16.72 11.78
C VAL A 276 6.12 17.75 12.93
N ALA A 277 6.65 17.42 14.10
CA ALA A 277 6.71 18.34 15.23
C ALA A 277 7.63 19.55 14.96
N GLU A 278 8.78 19.35 14.31
CA GLU A 278 9.70 20.40 13.92
C GLU A 278 9.08 21.37 12.90
N LEU A 279 8.36 20.86 11.90
CA LEU A 279 7.68 21.67 10.90
C LEU A 279 6.60 22.55 11.52
N ILE A 280 5.75 22.00 12.39
CA ILE A 280 4.70 22.76 13.08
C ILE A 280 5.31 23.83 14.00
N HIS A 281 6.42 23.54 14.69
CA HIS A 281 7.08 24.49 15.58
C HIS A 281 7.89 25.52 14.81
N GLY A 282 8.50 25.17 13.68
CA GLY A 282 9.24 26.08 12.81
C GLY A 282 8.34 27.14 12.15
N GLU A 283 7.12 26.78 11.77
CA GLU A 283 6.12 27.75 11.31
C GLU A 283 5.59 28.62 12.45
N ALA A 284 5.42 28.06 13.65
CA ALA A 284 5.04 28.82 14.84
C ALA A 284 6.10 29.86 15.25
N ASP A 285 7.39 29.54 15.16
CA ASP A 285 8.48 30.49 15.46
C ASP A 285 8.53 31.63 14.43
N THR A 286 8.13 31.41 13.19
CA THR A 286 7.98 32.49 12.18
C THR A 286 6.72 33.34 12.41
N ALA A 287 5.68 32.77 13.01
CA ALA A 287 4.43 33.48 13.36
C ALA A 287 4.45 34.05 14.79
N MET A 288 5.22 33.50 15.72
CA MET A 288 5.30 33.88 17.14
C MET A 288 6.30 35.01 17.46
N LEU A 289 6.81 35.72 16.48
CA LEU A 289 7.32 37.09 16.74
C LEU A 289 6.18 38.09 17.03
N ALA A 290 4.93 37.59 17.16
CA ALA A 290 3.76 38.45 17.37
C ALA A 290 2.91 38.20 18.62
N GLU A 291 3.02 37.10 19.41
CA GLU A 291 2.32 37.06 20.73
C GLU A 291 2.79 35.91 21.64
N GLU A 292 3.01 36.25 22.94
CA GLU A 292 3.46 35.37 24.01
C GLU A 292 2.37 34.38 24.48
N GLY A 293 2.71 33.11 24.59
CA GLY A 293 1.89 32.10 25.28
C GLY A 293 2.28 30.66 24.96
N ARG A 294 3.31 30.11 25.59
CA ARG A 294 3.76 28.73 25.41
C ARG A 294 2.89 27.72 26.15
N PRO A 295 2.44 26.62 25.52
CA PRO A 295 2.24 25.36 26.24
C PRO A 295 3.56 24.57 26.28
N SER A 296 3.98 24.21 27.49
CA SER A 296 5.18 23.40 27.76
C SER A 296 4.96 21.98 27.29
N TRP A 297 5.67 21.55 26.26
CA TRP A 297 5.72 20.19 25.82
C TRP A 297 6.99 19.49 26.35
N SER A 298 6.82 18.37 27.05
CA SER A 298 7.93 17.55 27.54
C SER A 298 7.89 16.19 26.83
N PRO A 299 8.97 15.74 26.18
CA PRO A 299 8.99 14.47 25.46
C PRO A 299 9.30 13.32 26.43
N THR A 300 8.31 12.89 27.21
CA THR A 300 8.40 11.61 27.93
C THR A 300 7.23 10.77 27.46
N ARG A 301 7.41 10.04 26.37
CA ARG A 301 6.38 9.20 25.78
C ARG A 301 6.49 7.76 26.29
N ALA A 302 5.36 7.21 26.73
CA ALA A 302 5.25 5.79 27.00
C ALA A 302 4.98 5.05 25.69
N ILE A 303 5.89 4.14 25.33
CA ILE A 303 5.71 3.26 24.17
C ILE A 303 5.11 1.97 24.68
N THR A 304 3.87 1.68 24.29
CA THR A 304 3.19 0.42 24.62
C THR A 304 3.22 -0.47 23.40
N VAL A 305 3.82 -1.66 23.53
CA VAL A 305 3.83 -2.71 22.50
C VAL A 305 2.78 -3.73 22.89
N GLU A 306 1.66 -3.79 22.19
CA GLU A 306 0.67 -4.86 22.32
C GLU A 306 1.05 -6.03 21.40
N ARG A 307 0.93 -7.26 21.94
CA ARG A 307 1.24 -8.52 21.24
C ARG A 307 -0.01 -9.18 20.69
#